data_dac039ed598a8aa4a847c314a34db2ef
#
_entry.id   dac039ed598a8aa4a847c314a34db2ef
#
_cell.length_a   1.000
_cell.length_b   1.000
_cell.length_c   1.000
_cell.angle_alpha   90.00
_cell.angle_beta   90.00
_cell.angle_gamma   90.00
#
_symmetry.space_group_name_H-M   'P 1'
#
loop_
_entity.id
_entity.type
_entity.pdbx_description
1 polymer ?
#
loop_
_entity_poly.entity_id
_entity_poly.type
_entity_poly.pdbx_seq_one_letter_code
_entity_poly.pdbx_strand_id
1 'polypeptide(L)'
;MAGVQTSAEIPGDLEFQLEQHRRALTGYCYRMLGSTFEAEDAVQEAMLRAWRNANRFEGRSAFKSWLYKIATNVCLDMLDGRKRRARPMDLSGAHTPESPLTTLPEATWLEPIPDAHVLPENADPAELAQERETLRLAFVNALQHLPARQRSVLILREVLRWSAAETAELLETSVPSVNSALQRARASLDATGVQLAETSSDLDEDKRALLDRYVAAFEAYDMDSLVSLLAEDATMSMPPFALWLRGTEHIRTWFLTAGAPCRGSRLVLTTANGAPAYGQYRRNPDGSGYHPWGLGVLEISGGQIVGINTFLDVEHLFPHFGLPAAPPDA
;
A
#
# COMPACT_ATOMS: atom_id res chain seq x y z
N MET A 1 -47.31 -7.36 31.90
CA MET A 1 -46.29 -8.28 31.40
C MET A 1 -45.16 -7.45 30.77
N ALA A 2 -44.10 -7.26 31.49
CA ALA A 2 -42.95 -6.49 31.01
C ALA A 2 -42.11 -7.39 30.08
N GLY A 3 -41.98 -6.94 28.81
CA GLY A 3 -41.12 -7.58 27.84
C GLY A 3 -39.67 -7.49 28.29
N VAL A 4 -39.05 -8.61 28.49
CA VAL A 4 -37.59 -8.73 28.70
C VAL A 4 -36.91 -8.29 27.41
N GLN A 5 -36.32 -7.10 27.41
CA GLN A 5 -35.35 -6.69 26.40
C GLN A 5 -34.15 -7.60 26.58
N THR A 6 -33.98 -8.54 25.65
CA THR A 6 -32.75 -9.31 25.51
C THR A 6 -31.67 -8.33 25.09
N SER A 7 -30.86 -7.87 26.05
CA SER A 7 -29.59 -7.19 25.74
C SER A 7 -28.80 -8.14 24.86
N ALA A 8 -28.39 -7.70 23.67
CA ALA A 8 -27.46 -8.45 22.85
C ALA A 8 -26.20 -8.65 23.68
N GLU A 9 -25.89 -9.90 24.02
CA GLU A 9 -24.69 -10.26 24.75
C GLU A 9 -23.50 -9.81 23.93
N ILE A 10 -22.67 -8.95 24.53
CA ILE A 10 -21.32 -8.69 24.02
C ILE A 10 -20.66 -10.06 24.08
N PRO A 11 -20.11 -10.58 22.97
CA PRO A 11 -19.43 -11.86 22.97
C PRO A 11 -18.38 -11.87 24.06
N GLY A 12 -18.30 -12.94 24.86
CA GLY A 12 -17.45 -13.06 26.05
C GLY A 12 -15.95 -12.91 25.82
N ASP A 13 -15.54 -12.63 24.59
CA ASP A 13 -14.16 -12.31 24.19
C ASP A 13 -14.14 -11.23 23.09
N LEU A 14 -14.56 -10.03 23.45
CA LEU A 14 -14.57 -8.89 22.54
C LEU A 14 -13.17 -8.60 21.99
N GLU A 15 -12.14 -8.71 22.82
CA GLU A 15 -10.75 -8.46 22.42
C GLU A 15 -10.31 -9.43 21.32
N PHE A 16 -10.60 -10.71 21.48
CA PHE A 16 -10.32 -11.71 20.47
C PHE A 16 -11.06 -11.45 19.15
N GLN A 17 -12.33 -11.06 19.21
CA GLN A 17 -13.10 -10.73 18.00
C GLN A 17 -12.59 -9.49 17.30
N LEU A 18 -12.21 -8.45 18.05
CA LEU A 18 -11.59 -7.26 17.49
C LEU A 18 -10.29 -7.61 16.77
N GLU A 19 -9.45 -8.44 17.41
CA GLU A 19 -8.16 -8.84 16.84
C GLU A 19 -8.30 -9.65 15.55
N GLN A 20 -9.31 -10.51 15.45
CA GLN A 20 -9.61 -11.25 14.21
C GLN A 20 -9.91 -10.33 13.01
N HIS A 21 -10.38 -9.12 13.26
CA HIS A 21 -10.68 -8.14 12.20
C HIS A 21 -9.54 -7.16 11.93
N ARG A 22 -8.48 -7.12 12.76
CA ARG A 22 -7.39 -6.14 12.66
C ARG A 22 -6.80 -6.06 11.26
N ARG A 23 -6.35 -7.18 10.71
CA ARG A 23 -5.69 -7.25 9.40
C ARG A 23 -6.59 -6.74 8.27
N ALA A 24 -7.84 -7.16 8.24
CA ALA A 24 -8.81 -6.72 7.24
C ALA A 24 -9.14 -5.22 7.35
N LEU A 25 -9.23 -4.70 8.58
CA LEU A 25 -9.42 -3.26 8.83
C LEU A 25 -8.17 -2.47 8.44
N THR A 26 -6.97 -2.98 8.70
CA THR A 26 -5.72 -2.34 8.29
C THR A 26 -5.67 -2.20 6.76
N GLY A 27 -6.00 -3.25 6.02
CA GLY A 27 -6.09 -3.20 4.56
C GLY A 27 -7.14 -2.19 4.05
N TYR A 28 -8.28 -2.09 4.73
CA TYR A 28 -9.30 -1.08 4.44
C TYR A 28 -8.80 0.34 4.70
N CYS A 29 -8.27 0.60 5.90
CA CYS A 29 -7.77 1.92 6.30
C CYS A 29 -6.59 2.36 5.43
N TYR A 30 -5.70 1.44 5.06
CA TYR A 30 -4.59 1.73 4.16
C TYR A 30 -5.08 2.19 2.76
N ARG A 31 -6.06 1.51 2.17
CA ARG A 31 -6.67 1.96 0.91
C ARG A 31 -7.35 3.33 1.04
N MET A 32 -7.90 3.62 2.22
CA MET A 32 -8.48 4.94 2.51
C MET A 32 -7.42 6.05 2.65
N LEU A 33 -6.34 5.81 3.37
CA LEU A 33 -5.40 6.83 3.84
C LEU A 33 -4.12 6.92 3.01
N GLY A 34 -3.64 5.81 2.42
CA GLY A 34 -2.41 5.75 1.62
C GLY A 34 -1.13 5.84 2.45
N SER A 35 -1.21 5.58 3.76
CA SER A 35 -0.09 5.52 4.69
C SER A 35 -0.25 4.30 5.59
N THR A 36 0.84 3.55 5.77
CA THR A 36 0.85 2.38 6.63
C THR A 36 0.68 2.78 8.10
N PHE A 37 1.35 3.84 8.54
CA PHE A 37 1.28 4.32 9.92
C PHE A 37 -0.09 4.92 10.25
N GLU A 38 -0.62 5.79 9.37
CA GLU A 38 -1.97 6.32 9.55
C GLU A 38 -3.06 5.22 9.51
N ALA A 39 -2.85 4.16 8.73
CA ALA A 39 -3.78 3.04 8.70
C ALA A 39 -3.79 2.28 10.03
N GLU A 40 -2.63 2.05 10.63
CA GLU A 40 -2.52 1.42 11.95
C GLU A 40 -3.12 2.30 13.06
N ASP A 41 -2.83 3.61 13.03
CA ASP A 41 -3.44 4.57 13.95
C ASP A 41 -4.97 4.58 13.83
N ALA A 42 -5.49 4.57 12.60
CA ALA A 42 -6.93 4.52 12.35
C ALA A 42 -7.56 3.23 12.88
N VAL A 43 -6.90 2.09 12.70
CA VAL A 43 -7.37 0.80 13.23
C VAL A 43 -7.32 0.79 14.75
N GLN A 44 -6.25 1.28 15.36
CA GLN A 44 -6.13 1.38 16.82
C GLN A 44 -7.24 2.26 17.40
N GLU A 45 -7.49 3.44 16.84
CA GLU A 45 -8.57 4.33 17.27
C GLU A 45 -9.95 3.70 17.05
N ALA A 46 -10.15 3.02 15.92
CA ALA A 46 -11.41 2.31 15.64
C ALA A 46 -11.67 1.21 16.67
N MET A 47 -10.66 0.42 17.03
CA MET A 47 -10.77 -0.62 18.05
C MET A 47 -11.03 -0.04 19.44
N LEU A 48 -10.38 1.06 19.82
CA LEU A 48 -10.64 1.77 21.06
C LEU A 48 -12.08 2.32 21.11
N ARG A 49 -12.57 2.91 20.00
CA ARG A 49 -13.97 3.37 19.91
C ARG A 49 -14.94 2.19 19.99
N ALA A 50 -14.65 1.08 19.34
CA ALA A 50 -15.46 -0.12 19.41
C ALA A 50 -15.51 -0.68 20.85
N TRP A 51 -14.36 -0.78 21.51
CA TRP A 51 -14.30 -1.26 22.90
C TRP A 51 -15.09 -0.38 23.86
N ARG A 52 -14.94 0.96 23.78
CA ARG A 52 -15.69 1.92 24.63
C ARG A 52 -17.18 1.90 24.37
N ASN A 53 -17.61 1.56 23.16
CA ASN A 53 -19.03 1.56 22.77
C ASN A 53 -19.62 0.15 22.65
N ALA A 54 -18.92 -0.88 23.11
CA ALA A 54 -19.37 -2.26 23.03
C ALA A 54 -20.76 -2.47 23.64
N ASN A 55 -21.06 -1.82 24.78
CA ASN A 55 -22.37 -1.85 25.43
C ASN A 55 -23.49 -1.21 24.62
N ARG A 56 -23.17 -0.45 23.58
CA ARG A 56 -24.13 0.18 22.65
C ARG A 56 -24.32 -0.63 21.37
N PHE A 57 -23.56 -1.73 21.22
CA PHE A 57 -23.77 -2.64 20.11
C PHE A 57 -25.09 -3.41 20.33
N GLU A 58 -26.13 -3.02 19.59
CA GLU A 58 -27.48 -3.56 19.74
C GLU A 58 -27.72 -4.83 18.92
N GLY A 59 -26.69 -5.36 18.24
CA GLY A 59 -26.83 -6.57 17.38
C GLY A 59 -27.73 -6.40 16.15
N ARG A 60 -28.13 -5.16 15.81
CA ARG A 60 -28.97 -4.90 14.64
C ARG A 60 -28.23 -5.07 13.31
N SER A 61 -26.92 -4.92 13.30
CA SER A 61 -26.04 -5.19 12.16
C SER A 61 -25.03 -6.25 12.54
N ALA A 62 -24.41 -6.90 11.54
CA ALA A 62 -23.29 -7.79 11.81
C ALA A 62 -22.14 -7.04 12.49
N PHE A 63 -21.45 -7.67 13.43
CA PHE A 63 -20.32 -7.10 14.16
C PHE A 63 -19.27 -6.49 13.21
N LYS A 64 -18.95 -7.21 12.11
CA LYS A 64 -18.09 -6.72 11.05
C LYS A 64 -18.56 -5.37 10.48
N SER A 65 -19.85 -5.22 10.16
CA SER A 65 -20.40 -3.97 9.60
C SER A 65 -20.27 -2.80 10.57
N TRP A 66 -20.49 -3.05 11.85
CA TRP A 66 -20.33 -2.04 12.90
C TRP A 66 -18.87 -1.59 13.02
N LEU A 67 -17.89 -2.51 12.99
CA LEU A 67 -16.47 -2.18 13.02
C LEU A 67 -16.05 -1.35 11.80
N TYR A 68 -16.47 -1.76 10.61
CA TYR A 68 -16.16 -1.00 9.39
C TYR A 68 -16.82 0.41 9.38
N LYS A 69 -18.00 0.57 9.99
CA LYS A 69 -18.60 1.89 10.19
C LYS A 69 -17.72 2.79 11.05
N ILE A 70 -17.21 2.27 12.17
CA ILE A 70 -16.33 3.01 13.06
C ILE A 70 -15.03 3.37 12.32
N ALA A 71 -14.36 2.39 11.67
CA ALA A 71 -13.13 2.62 10.94
C ALA A 71 -13.31 3.63 9.78
N THR A 72 -14.45 3.57 9.07
CA THR A 72 -14.75 4.53 8.02
C THR A 72 -14.86 5.95 8.56
N ASN A 73 -15.56 6.13 9.67
CA ASN A 73 -15.68 7.45 10.30
C ASN A 73 -14.32 7.97 10.75
N VAL A 74 -13.48 7.13 11.37
CA VAL A 74 -12.12 7.51 11.74
C VAL A 74 -11.32 7.96 10.52
N CYS A 75 -11.33 7.18 9.43
CA CYS A 75 -10.62 7.55 8.20
C CYS A 75 -11.16 8.86 7.59
N LEU A 76 -12.47 9.07 7.59
CA LEU A 76 -13.09 10.31 7.09
C LEU A 76 -12.68 11.52 7.95
N ASP A 77 -12.68 11.37 9.27
CA ASP A 77 -12.21 12.40 10.21
C ASP A 77 -10.72 12.75 9.95
N MET A 78 -9.87 11.73 9.75
CA MET A 78 -8.45 11.93 9.46
C MET A 78 -8.19 12.59 8.10
N LEU A 79 -9.06 12.40 7.12
CA LEU A 79 -8.94 12.97 5.77
C LEU A 79 -9.52 14.38 5.67
N ASP A 80 -10.29 14.83 6.66
CA ASP A 80 -10.91 16.16 6.62
C ASP A 80 -9.83 17.26 6.66
N GLY A 81 -9.93 18.19 5.72
CA GLY A 81 -8.99 19.32 5.59
C GLY A 81 -7.58 18.94 5.12
N ARG A 82 -7.29 17.66 4.84
CA ARG A 82 -5.96 17.21 4.39
C ARG A 82 -5.81 17.23 2.86
N LYS A 83 -4.57 17.46 2.42
CA LYS A 83 -4.17 17.20 1.03
C LYS A 83 -4.06 15.68 0.80
N ARG A 84 -4.36 15.25 -0.41
CA ARG A 84 -4.18 13.85 -0.81
C ARG A 84 -2.70 13.47 -0.79
N ARG A 85 -2.41 12.23 -0.43
CA ARG A 85 -1.10 11.62 -0.66
C ARG A 85 -0.90 11.36 -2.16
N ALA A 86 0.34 11.41 -2.61
CA ALA A 86 0.67 11.34 -4.02
C ALA A 86 1.96 10.54 -4.24
N ARG A 87 2.18 10.10 -5.48
CA ARG A 87 3.47 9.63 -5.97
C ARG A 87 4.20 10.81 -6.67
N PRO A 88 5.54 10.78 -6.81
CA PRO A 88 6.25 11.86 -7.50
C PRO A 88 5.72 12.19 -8.89
N MET A 89 5.30 11.17 -9.66
CA MET A 89 4.74 11.33 -11.02
C MET A 89 3.37 12.03 -11.06
N ASP A 90 2.68 12.16 -9.94
CA ASP A 90 1.42 12.93 -9.87
C ASP A 90 1.64 14.43 -9.67
N LEU A 91 2.85 14.82 -9.27
CA LEU A 91 3.17 16.19 -8.85
C LEU A 91 3.94 16.95 -9.92
N SER A 92 4.71 16.25 -10.78
CA SER A 92 5.55 16.87 -11.78
C SER A 92 5.71 15.98 -13.03
N GLY A 93 6.18 16.54 -14.14
CA GLY A 93 6.70 15.77 -15.28
C GLY A 93 7.97 14.99 -14.88
N ALA A 94 8.36 14.02 -15.73
CA ALA A 94 9.60 13.28 -15.52
C ALA A 94 10.83 14.22 -15.49
N HIS A 95 11.74 13.93 -14.60
CA HIS A 95 12.99 14.65 -14.42
C HIS A 95 14.11 13.99 -15.26
N THR A 96 15.27 14.65 -15.30
CA THR A 96 16.51 14.06 -15.84
C THR A 96 17.43 13.61 -14.70
N PRO A 97 18.41 12.74 -14.97
CA PRO A 97 19.33 12.26 -13.92
C PRO A 97 20.12 13.38 -13.21
N GLU A 98 20.27 14.54 -13.83
CA GLU A 98 20.99 15.72 -13.31
C GLU A 98 20.07 16.65 -12.51
N SER A 99 18.76 16.39 -12.47
CA SER A 99 17.81 17.24 -11.75
C SER A 99 18.11 17.24 -10.27
N PRO A 100 17.94 18.38 -9.58
CA PRO A 100 18.22 18.49 -8.15
C PRO A 100 17.25 17.62 -7.32
N LEU A 101 17.75 17.06 -6.23
CA LEU A 101 16.96 16.31 -5.25
C LEU A 101 16.24 17.30 -4.33
N THR A 102 14.97 17.58 -4.63
CA THR A 102 14.12 18.43 -3.79
C THR A 102 13.23 17.56 -2.93
N THR A 103 13.28 17.74 -1.60
CA THR A 103 12.43 17.04 -0.65
C THR A 103 11.08 17.73 -0.48
N LEU A 104 10.03 16.95 -0.31
CA LEU A 104 8.71 17.41 0.10
C LEU A 104 8.34 16.78 1.47
N PRO A 105 7.41 17.38 2.23
CA PRO A 105 6.97 16.82 3.50
C PRO A 105 6.50 15.37 3.38
N GLU A 106 6.76 14.57 4.39
CA GLU A 106 6.39 13.15 4.46
C GLU A 106 4.89 12.91 4.22
N ALA A 107 4.03 13.75 4.79
CA ALA A 107 2.57 13.68 4.58
C ALA A 107 2.13 13.85 3.12
N THR A 108 3.04 14.22 2.21
CA THR A 108 2.77 14.31 0.77
C THR A 108 2.74 12.93 0.11
N TRP A 109 3.47 11.96 0.66
CA TRP A 109 3.80 10.74 -0.04
C TRP A 109 2.86 9.59 0.29
N LEU A 110 2.54 8.81 -0.73
CA LEU A 110 2.01 7.47 -0.56
C LEU A 110 3.11 6.60 0.08
N GLU A 111 2.78 5.86 1.13
CA GLU A 111 3.73 4.98 1.81
C GLU A 111 3.45 3.51 1.51
N PRO A 112 4.46 2.64 1.52
CA PRO A 112 4.27 1.20 1.34
C PRO A 112 3.71 0.55 2.60
N ILE A 113 3.07 -0.62 2.43
CA ILE A 113 2.58 -1.44 3.54
C ILE A 113 3.11 -2.88 3.44
N PRO A 114 3.54 -3.50 4.56
CA PRO A 114 3.91 -4.91 4.55
C PRO A 114 2.71 -5.80 4.22
N ASP A 115 2.91 -6.78 3.33
CA ASP A 115 1.87 -7.75 2.97
C ASP A 115 1.37 -8.51 4.19
N ALA A 116 2.25 -8.84 5.13
CA ALA A 116 1.91 -9.54 6.36
C ALA A 116 0.89 -8.81 7.24
N HIS A 117 0.76 -7.48 7.11
CA HIS A 117 -0.18 -6.68 7.91
C HIS A 117 -1.58 -6.60 7.29
N VAL A 118 -1.74 -6.97 6.02
CA VAL A 118 -2.98 -6.72 5.27
C VAL A 118 -3.50 -7.92 4.50
N LEU A 119 -2.63 -8.84 4.06
CA LEU A 119 -3.06 -10.02 3.32
C LEU A 119 -3.45 -11.15 4.28
N PRO A 120 -4.54 -11.87 3.99
CA PRO A 120 -4.96 -13.01 4.80
C PRO A 120 -3.95 -14.17 4.69
N GLU A 121 -3.70 -14.86 5.82
CA GLU A 121 -2.72 -15.97 5.87
C GLU A 121 -3.19 -17.24 5.14
N ASN A 122 -4.50 -17.48 5.12
CA ASN A 122 -5.10 -18.74 4.67
C ASN A 122 -6.15 -18.52 3.57
N ALA A 123 -6.01 -17.48 2.74
CA ALA A 123 -6.88 -17.29 1.59
C ALA A 123 -6.55 -18.26 0.46
N ASP A 124 -7.53 -18.59 -0.38
CA ASP A 124 -7.23 -19.33 -1.60
C ASP A 124 -6.36 -18.47 -2.57
N PRO A 125 -5.60 -19.10 -3.49
CA PRO A 125 -4.71 -18.37 -4.38
C PRO A 125 -5.39 -17.29 -5.22
N ALA A 126 -6.63 -17.49 -5.65
CA ALA A 126 -7.36 -16.52 -6.48
C ALA A 126 -7.80 -15.31 -5.64
N GLU A 127 -8.27 -15.54 -4.41
CA GLU A 127 -8.60 -14.49 -3.47
C GLU A 127 -7.35 -13.66 -3.11
N LEU A 128 -6.24 -14.35 -2.79
CA LEU A 128 -4.98 -13.69 -2.47
C LEU A 128 -4.45 -12.83 -3.63
N ALA A 129 -4.54 -13.34 -4.86
CA ALA A 129 -4.12 -12.60 -6.03
C ALA A 129 -4.97 -11.34 -6.24
N GLN A 130 -6.29 -11.42 -6.03
CA GLN A 130 -7.18 -10.26 -6.11
C GLN A 130 -6.89 -9.23 -5.00
N GLU A 131 -6.64 -9.68 -3.77
CA GLU A 131 -6.27 -8.78 -2.68
C GLU A 131 -4.96 -8.04 -2.98
N ARG A 132 -3.94 -8.76 -3.53
CA ARG A 132 -2.67 -8.16 -3.96
C ARG A 132 -2.88 -7.05 -5.00
N GLU A 133 -3.71 -7.28 -6.02
CA GLU A 133 -3.99 -6.27 -7.06
C GLU A 133 -4.58 -4.98 -6.47
N THR A 134 -5.46 -5.10 -5.49
CA THR A 134 -6.10 -3.93 -4.84
C THR A 134 -5.18 -3.23 -3.81
N LEU A 135 -4.02 -3.82 -3.51
CA LEU A 135 -2.99 -3.21 -2.65
C LEU A 135 -1.86 -2.58 -3.44
N ARG A 136 -1.72 -2.83 -4.74
CA ARG A 136 -0.65 -2.26 -5.57
C ARG A 136 -0.58 -0.75 -5.41
N LEU A 137 0.64 -0.22 -5.34
CA LEU A 137 0.88 1.22 -5.18
C LEU A 137 0.13 2.05 -6.22
N ALA A 138 0.09 1.59 -7.48
CA ALA A 138 -0.64 2.26 -8.55
C ALA A 138 -2.15 2.36 -8.26
N PHE A 139 -2.77 1.27 -7.75
CA PHE A 139 -4.19 1.28 -7.41
C PHE A 139 -4.48 2.14 -6.18
N VAL A 140 -3.70 1.97 -5.10
CA VAL A 140 -3.87 2.78 -3.89
C VAL A 140 -3.67 4.27 -4.20
N ASN A 141 -2.71 4.59 -5.08
CA ASN A 141 -2.51 5.95 -5.58
C ASN A 141 -3.75 6.47 -6.34
N ALA A 142 -4.30 5.67 -7.26
CA ALA A 142 -5.49 6.05 -8.00
C ALA A 142 -6.68 6.31 -7.06
N LEU A 143 -6.82 5.54 -5.99
CA LEU A 143 -7.81 5.80 -4.95
C LEU A 143 -7.64 7.17 -4.28
N GLN A 144 -6.39 7.68 -4.12
CA GLN A 144 -6.16 8.98 -3.49
C GLN A 144 -6.70 10.15 -4.34
N HIS A 145 -6.95 9.95 -5.63
CA HIS A 145 -7.59 10.96 -6.49
C HIS A 145 -9.10 11.10 -6.26
N LEU A 146 -9.71 10.14 -5.58
CA LEU A 146 -11.15 10.16 -5.28
C LEU A 146 -11.46 11.01 -4.04
N PRO A 147 -12.58 11.75 -4.01
CA PRO A 147 -13.12 12.29 -2.77
C PRO A 147 -13.32 11.18 -1.74
N ALA A 148 -13.02 11.43 -0.46
CA ALA A 148 -12.98 10.42 0.58
C ALA A 148 -14.23 9.52 0.66
N ARG A 149 -15.45 10.11 0.55
CA ARG A 149 -16.70 9.33 0.52
C ARG A 149 -16.88 8.48 -0.74
N GLN A 150 -16.41 8.93 -1.91
CA GLN A 150 -16.44 8.10 -3.13
C GLN A 150 -15.43 6.97 -3.04
N ARG A 151 -14.25 7.22 -2.45
CA ARG A 151 -13.22 6.23 -2.17
C ARG A 151 -13.78 5.12 -1.26
N SER A 152 -14.41 5.48 -0.13
CA SER A 152 -15.02 4.48 0.76
C SER A 152 -16.08 3.64 0.07
N VAL A 153 -16.96 4.24 -0.74
CA VAL A 153 -17.95 3.51 -1.53
C VAL A 153 -17.28 2.53 -2.49
N LEU A 154 -16.25 2.96 -3.22
CA LEU A 154 -15.57 2.09 -4.18
C LEU A 154 -14.88 0.91 -3.47
N ILE A 155 -14.18 1.15 -2.37
CA ILE A 155 -13.52 0.09 -1.61
C ILE A 155 -14.55 -0.91 -1.06
N LEU A 156 -15.63 -0.44 -0.43
CA LEU A 156 -16.67 -1.31 0.11
C LEU A 156 -17.33 -2.15 -0.97
N ARG A 157 -17.66 -1.55 -2.13
CA ARG A 157 -18.40 -2.20 -3.21
C ARG A 157 -17.55 -3.10 -4.09
N GLU A 158 -16.35 -2.64 -4.49
CA GLU A 158 -15.53 -3.35 -5.50
C GLU A 158 -14.46 -4.24 -4.86
N VAL A 159 -13.84 -3.80 -3.77
CA VAL A 159 -12.80 -4.56 -3.09
C VAL A 159 -13.41 -5.54 -2.08
N LEU A 160 -14.24 -5.04 -1.18
CA LEU A 160 -14.84 -5.84 -0.10
C LEU A 160 -16.15 -6.52 -0.51
N ARG A 161 -16.67 -6.25 -1.70
CA ARG A 161 -17.85 -6.89 -2.32
C ARG A 161 -19.14 -6.77 -1.50
N TRP A 162 -19.27 -5.69 -0.72
CA TRP A 162 -20.50 -5.42 0.02
C TRP A 162 -21.65 -5.04 -0.92
N SER A 163 -22.87 -5.37 -0.56
CA SER A 163 -24.06 -4.94 -1.30
C SER A 163 -24.24 -3.42 -1.22
N ALA A 164 -25.01 -2.85 -2.14
CA ALA A 164 -25.34 -1.44 -2.11
C ALA A 164 -26.18 -1.07 -0.87
N ALA A 165 -26.98 -2.01 -0.35
CA ALA A 165 -27.78 -1.82 0.86
C ALA A 165 -26.89 -1.76 2.12
N GLU A 166 -25.97 -2.71 2.30
CA GLU A 166 -25.01 -2.71 3.42
C GLU A 166 -24.14 -1.46 3.40
N THR A 167 -23.65 -1.07 2.22
CA THR A 167 -22.85 0.16 2.06
C THR A 167 -23.65 1.41 2.39
N ALA A 168 -24.93 1.47 1.99
CA ALA A 168 -25.82 2.59 2.30
C ALA A 168 -26.11 2.69 3.81
N GLU A 169 -26.33 1.56 4.47
CA GLU A 169 -26.52 1.50 5.93
C GLU A 169 -25.25 1.96 6.67
N LEU A 170 -24.06 1.44 6.27
CA LEU A 170 -22.79 1.81 6.87
C LEU A 170 -22.50 3.31 6.75
N LEU A 171 -22.73 3.90 5.57
CA LEU A 171 -22.45 5.32 5.28
C LEU A 171 -23.60 6.27 5.65
N GLU A 172 -24.67 5.75 6.26
CA GLU A 172 -25.89 6.52 6.63
C GLU A 172 -26.43 7.31 5.45
N THR A 173 -26.61 6.65 4.32
CA THR A 173 -27.06 7.24 3.06
C THR A 173 -28.07 6.34 2.35
N SER A 174 -28.49 6.70 1.15
CA SER A 174 -29.42 5.90 0.34
C SER A 174 -28.71 5.04 -0.69
N VAL A 175 -29.32 3.92 -1.09
CA VAL A 175 -28.81 3.05 -2.17
C VAL A 175 -28.59 3.82 -3.49
N PRO A 176 -29.52 4.71 -3.93
CA PRO A 176 -29.25 5.55 -5.11
C PRO A 176 -28.00 6.43 -4.96
N SER A 177 -27.76 6.98 -3.75
CA SER A 177 -26.55 7.79 -3.48
C SER A 177 -25.28 6.94 -3.58
N VAL A 178 -25.28 5.72 -3.04
CA VAL A 178 -24.17 4.77 -3.18
C VAL A 178 -23.89 4.46 -4.65
N ASN A 179 -24.92 4.12 -5.43
CA ASN A 179 -24.77 3.80 -6.85
C ASN A 179 -24.21 4.99 -7.66
N SER A 180 -24.70 6.20 -7.39
CA SER A 180 -24.21 7.43 -8.02
C SER A 180 -22.74 7.74 -7.64
N ALA A 181 -22.38 7.53 -6.36
CA ALA A 181 -21.01 7.70 -5.89
C ALA A 181 -20.06 6.68 -6.53
N LEU A 182 -20.49 5.41 -6.61
CA LEU A 182 -19.72 4.35 -7.27
C LEU A 182 -19.49 4.64 -8.75
N GLN A 183 -20.53 5.08 -9.48
CA GLN A 183 -20.39 5.43 -10.89
C GLN A 183 -19.36 6.56 -11.09
N ARG A 184 -19.41 7.61 -10.26
CA ARG A 184 -18.41 8.70 -10.33
C ARG A 184 -17.02 8.22 -9.97
N ALA A 185 -16.88 7.36 -8.94
CA ALA A 185 -15.61 6.81 -8.53
C ALA A 185 -14.96 5.96 -9.64
N ARG A 186 -15.75 5.10 -10.32
CA ARG A 186 -15.28 4.32 -11.47
C ARG A 186 -14.82 5.23 -12.61
N ALA A 187 -15.61 6.21 -13.00
CA ALA A 187 -15.26 7.14 -14.07
C ALA A 187 -13.95 7.90 -13.75
N SER A 188 -13.74 8.29 -12.49
CA SER A 188 -12.49 8.93 -12.08
C SER A 188 -11.32 7.95 -12.07
N LEU A 189 -11.53 6.70 -11.66
CA LEU A 189 -10.50 5.66 -11.69
C LEU A 189 -10.09 5.32 -13.13
N ASP A 190 -11.04 5.13 -14.02
CA ASP A 190 -10.81 4.86 -15.45
C ASP A 190 -9.97 5.98 -16.11
N ALA A 191 -10.19 7.23 -15.71
CA ALA A 191 -9.41 8.37 -16.20
C ALA A 191 -7.93 8.33 -15.75
N THR A 192 -7.57 7.57 -14.71
CA THR A 192 -6.16 7.38 -14.30
C THR A 192 -5.42 6.35 -15.15
N GLY A 193 -6.12 5.58 -15.99
CA GLY A 193 -5.55 4.48 -16.78
C GLY A 193 -5.16 3.24 -15.94
N VAL A 194 -5.41 3.25 -14.64
CA VAL A 194 -5.14 2.10 -13.77
C VAL A 194 -6.30 1.11 -13.91
N GLN A 195 -6.01 -0.03 -14.52
CA GLN A 195 -6.95 -1.15 -14.58
C GLN A 195 -6.58 -2.17 -13.51
N LEU A 196 -7.59 -2.75 -12.86
CA LEU A 196 -7.40 -3.97 -12.08
C LEU A 196 -7.09 -5.08 -13.10
N ALA A 197 -5.85 -5.56 -13.10
CA ALA A 197 -5.43 -6.61 -14.04
C ALA A 197 -6.24 -7.88 -13.81
N GLU A 198 -6.56 -8.59 -14.89
CA GLU A 198 -7.10 -9.95 -14.75
C GLU A 198 -6.05 -10.85 -14.10
N THR A 199 -6.46 -11.52 -13.05
CA THR A 199 -5.61 -12.31 -12.16
C THR A 199 -5.16 -13.57 -12.88
N SER A 200 -3.85 -13.74 -13.16
CA SER A 200 -3.29 -15.04 -13.55
C SER A 200 -2.42 -15.60 -12.43
N SER A 201 -2.69 -16.83 -12.05
CA SER A 201 -2.00 -17.56 -10.97
C SER A 201 -0.58 -18.04 -11.35
N ASP A 202 -0.24 -18.09 -12.63
CA ASP A 202 1.05 -18.58 -13.13
C ASP A 202 2.22 -17.60 -12.95
N LEU A 203 1.97 -16.43 -12.37
CA LEU A 203 2.93 -15.32 -12.31
C LEU A 203 3.88 -15.34 -11.10
N ASP A 204 3.68 -16.20 -10.09
CA ASP A 204 4.49 -16.13 -8.86
C ASP A 204 5.91 -16.70 -9.06
N GLU A 205 6.09 -17.73 -9.88
CA GLU A 205 7.43 -18.30 -10.19
C GLU A 205 8.21 -17.39 -11.14
N ASP A 206 7.56 -16.89 -12.19
CA ASP A 206 8.19 -15.93 -13.12
C ASP A 206 8.56 -14.62 -12.45
N LYS A 207 7.73 -14.11 -11.54
CA LYS A 207 8.03 -12.91 -10.74
C LYS A 207 9.21 -13.14 -9.80
N ARG A 208 9.30 -14.32 -9.20
CA ARG A 208 10.42 -14.69 -8.34
C ARG A 208 11.73 -14.78 -9.14
N ALA A 209 11.71 -15.45 -10.29
CA ALA A 209 12.87 -15.54 -11.19
C ALA A 209 13.32 -14.15 -11.69
N LEU A 210 12.36 -13.25 -11.99
CA LEU A 210 12.66 -11.87 -12.35
C LEU A 210 13.30 -11.10 -11.19
N LEU A 211 12.80 -11.27 -9.97
CA LEU A 211 13.35 -10.67 -8.76
C LEU A 211 14.77 -11.15 -8.49
N ASP A 212 15.03 -12.46 -8.60
CA ASP A 212 16.38 -13.05 -8.40
C ASP A 212 17.39 -12.47 -9.40
N ARG A 213 16.98 -12.30 -10.65
CA ARG A 213 17.80 -11.66 -11.69
C ARG A 213 18.06 -10.18 -11.37
N TYR A 214 17.04 -9.47 -10.90
CA TYR A 214 17.18 -8.07 -10.48
C TYR A 214 18.19 -7.92 -9.33
N VAL A 215 18.07 -8.76 -8.29
CA VAL A 215 18.98 -8.77 -7.14
C VAL A 215 20.41 -9.05 -7.59
N ALA A 216 20.60 -10.10 -8.40
CA ALA A 216 21.94 -10.45 -8.89
C ALA A 216 22.56 -9.31 -9.70
N ALA A 217 21.81 -8.68 -10.62
CA ALA A 217 22.30 -7.56 -11.41
C ALA A 217 22.60 -6.33 -10.55
N PHE A 218 21.73 -6.02 -9.58
CA PHE A 218 21.91 -4.88 -8.68
C PHE A 218 23.13 -5.04 -7.77
N GLU A 219 23.30 -6.18 -7.12
CA GLU A 219 24.43 -6.45 -6.22
C GLU A 219 25.77 -6.53 -6.95
N ALA A 220 25.78 -7.10 -8.17
CA ALA A 220 26.94 -7.09 -9.06
C ALA A 220 27.21 -5.68 -9.64
N TYR A 221 26.27 -4.76 -9.50
CA TYR A 221 26.26 -3.43 -10.13
C TYR A 221 26.38 -3.49 -11.65
N ASP A 222 25.80 -4.54 -12.25
CA ASP A 222 25.68 -4.71 -13.70
C ASP A 222 24.43 -3.96 -14.19
N MET A 223 24.61 -2.68 -14.50
CA MET A 223 23.50 -1.82 -14.89
C MET A 223 22.94 -2.16 -16.28
N ASP A 224 23.71 -2.77 -17.14
CA ASP A 224 23.24 -3.22 -18.46
C ASP A 224 22.29 -4.41 -18.31
N SER A 225 22.66 -5.39 -17.50
CA SER A 225 21.77 -6.51 -17.13
C SER A 225 20.53 -6.00 -16.39
N LEU A 226 20.68 -5.07 -15.43
CA LEU A 226 19.56 -4.52 -14.67
C LEU A 226 18.53 -3.84 -15.58
N VAL A 227 18.96 -2.94 -16.48
CA VAL A 227 18.02 -2.23 -17.37
C VAL A 227 17.37 -3.15 -18.39
N SER A 228 17.99 -4.29 -18.73
CA SER A 228 17.36 -5.30 -19.61
C SER A 228 16.13 -5.96 -19.00
N LEU A 229 15.92 -5.86 -17.68
CA LEU A 229 14.76 -6.37 -16.96
C LEU A 229 13.61 -5.36 -16.92
N LEU A 230 13.89 -4.10 -17.28
CA LEU A 230 12.92 -3.00 -17.23
C LEU A 230 12.14 -2.91 -18.54
N ALA A 231 10.89 -2.47 -18.44
CA ALA A 231 10.15 -2.01 -19.60
C ALA A 231 10.79 -0.73 -20.17
N GLU A 232 10.60 -0.47 -21.46
CA GLU A 232 11.21 0.68 -22.14
C GLU A 232 10.83 2.02 -21.46
N ASP A 233 9.58 2.14 -21.01
CA ASP A 233 9.03 3.31 -20.33
C ASP A 233 8.99 3.18 -18.79
N ALA A 234 9.76 2.25 -18.23
CA ALA A 234 9.82 2.03 -16.79
C ALA A 234 10.09 3.34 -16.03
N THR A 235 9.54 3.42 -14.83
CA THR A 235 9.68 4.59 -13.95
C THR A 235 10.55 4.27 -12.75
N MET A 236 11.28 5.27 -12.24
CA MET A 236 11.99 5.19 -10.97
C MET A 236 11.63 6.41 -10.12
N SER A 237 11.28 6.19 -8.87
CA SER A 237 10.96 7.26 -7.92
C SER A 237 11.60 6.99 -6.56
N MET A 238 11.84 8.07 -5.79
CA MET A 238 12.59 7.97 -4.54
C MET A 238 12.07 8.95 -3.49
N PRO A 239 10.84 8.79 -2.96
CA PRO A 239 10.36 9.59 -1.85
C PRO A 239 11.33 9.55 -0.65
N PRO A 240 11.60 10.70 0.04
CA PRO A 240 10.85 11.96 0.01
C PRO A 240 11.24 12.95 -1.10
N PHE A 241 12.06 12.55 -2.06
CA PHE A 241 12.40 13.42 -3.17
C PHE A 241 11.29 13.48 -4.21
N ALA A 242 11.06 14.68 -4.74
CA ALA A 242 10.12 14.89 -5.85
C ALA A 242 10.63 14.31 -7.19
N LEU A 243 11.91 13.97 -7.26
CA LEU A 243 12.55 13.41 -8.44
C LEU A 243 11.94 12.05 -8.80
N TRP A 244 11.56 11.92 -10.06
CA TRP A 244 11.28 10.65 -10.70
C TRP A 244 11.76 10.64 -12.14
N LEU A 245 12.16 9.46 -12.60
CA LEU A 245 12.74 9.25 -13.93
C LEU A 245 11.83 8.32 -14.74
N ARG A 246 11.88 8.47 -16.07
CA ARG A 246 11.21 7.59 -17.02
C ARG A 246 12.21 7.13 -18.08
N GLY A 247 12.14 5.85 -18.39
CA GLY A 247 12.92 5.19 -19.43
C GLY A 247 14.24 4.63 -18.92
N THR A 248 14.63 3.53 -19.52
CA THR A 248 15.79 2.72 -19.14
C THR A 248 17.10 3.50 -19.20
N GLU A 249 17.27 4.40 -20.18
CA GLU A 249 18.48 5.20 -20.33
C GLU A 249 18.67 6.19 -19.19
N HIS A 250 17.61 6.90 -18.78
CA HIS A 250 17.67 7.82 -17.63
C HIS A 250 17.94 7.09 -16.34
N ILE A 251 17.29 5.94 -16.12
CA ILE A 251 17.50 5.10 -14.93
C ILE A 251 18.96 4.59 -14.90
N ARG A 252 19.46 4.10 -16.01
CA ARG A 252 20.86 3.66 -16.13
C ARG A 252 21.84 4.80 -15.83
N THR A 253 21.64 5.95 -16.46
CA THR A 253 22.49 7.13 -16.26
C THR A 253 22.50 7.56 -14.79
N TRP A 254 21.32 7.59 -14.16
CA TRP A 254 21.22 7.93 -12.74
C TRP A 254 22.02 6.98 -11.86
N PHE A 255 21.91 5.65 -12.05
CA PHE A 255 22.71 4.69 -11.28
C PHE A 255 24.21 4.88 -11.49
N LEU A 256 24.64 5.22 -12.69
CA LEU A 256 26.07 5.41 -12.98
C LEU A 256 26.62 6.77 -12.51
N THR A 257 25.74 7.72 -12.17
CA THR A 257 26.11 9.08 -11.71
C THR A 257 25.69 9.34 -10.26
N ALA A 258 24.54 9.97 -10.04
CA ALA A 258 24.03 10.31 -8.70
C ALA A 258 23.79 9.08 -7.82
N GLY A 259 23.39 7.95 -8.42
CA GLY A 259 23.19 6.66 -7.76
C GLY A 259 24.46 5.82 -7.55
N ALA A 260 25.62 6.28 -8.02
CA ALA A 260 26.89 5.54 -7.88
C ALA A 260 27.21 5.04 -6.44
N PRO A 261 26.80 5.74 -5.36
CA PRO A 261 26.93 5.22 -3.99
C PRO A 261 26.12 3.96 -3.69
N CYS A 262 25.22 3.52 -4.59
CA CYS A 262 24.54 2.22 -4.47
C CYS A 262 25.47 1.03 -4.81
N ARG A 263 26.65 1.27 -5.41
CA ARG A 263 27.59 0.21 -5.73
C ARG A 263 28.04 -0.54 -4.47
N GLY A 264 27.94 -1.88 -4.52
CA GLY A 264 28.27 -2.75 -3.39
C GLY A 264 27.17 -2.82 -2.33
N SER A 265 25.97 -2.32 -2.61
CA SER A 265 24.81 -2.55 -1.73
C SER A 265 24.44 -4.03 -1.65
N ARG A 266 23.76 -4.40 -0.56
CA ARG A 266 23.10 -5.69 -0.37
C ARG A 266 21.59 -5.49 -0.33
N LEU A 267 20.86 -6.49 -0.83
CA LEU A 267 19.40 -6.49 -0.83
C LEU A 267 18.87 -7.63 0.04
N VAL A 268 17.96 -7.31 0.96
CA VAL A 268 17.22 -8.29 1.77
C VAL A 268 15.79 -8.30 1.32
N LEU A 269 15.31 -9.45 0.82
CA LEU A 269 14.00 -9.59 0.22
C LEU A 269 12.87 -9.50 1.23
N THR A 270 11.77 -8.88 0.84
CA THR A 270 10.49 -8.80 1.55
C THR A 270 9.35 -8.64 0.54
N THR A 271 8.13 -8.39 1.01
CA THR A 271 6.98 -8.06 0.16
C THR A 271 6.27 -6.82 0.68
N ALA A 272 5.78 -6.01 -0.24
CA ALA A 272 5.04 -4.79 0.04
C ALA A 272 3.97 -4.56 -1.03
N ASN A 273 2.78 -4.16 -0.63
CA ASN A 273 1.72 -3.78 -1.56
C ASN A 273 1.36 -4.88 -2.59
N GLY A 274 1.43 -6.15 -2.19
CA GLY A 274 1.22 -7.29 -3.07
C GLY A 274 2.30 -7.49 -4.13
N ALA A 275 3.45 -6.84 -3.99
CA ALA A 275 4.55 -6.83 -4.95
C ALA A 275 5.87 -7.26 -4.29
N PRO A 276 6.86 -7.75 -5.08
CA PRO A 276 8.20 -7.96 -4.59
C PRO A 276 8.82 -6.66 -4.07
N ALA A 277 9.49 -6.76 -2.92
CA ALA A 277 10.14 -5.64 -2.28
C ALA A 277 11.48 -6.07 -1.65
N TYR A 278 12.31 -5.11 -1.31
CA TYR A 278 13.59 -5.36 -0.67
C TYR A 278 14.04 -4.20 0.21
N GLY A 279 14.69 -4.52 1.32
CA GLY A 279 15.52 -3.57 2.05
C GLY A 279 16.87 -3.45 1.37
N GLN A 280 17.25 -2.24 0.97
CA GLN A 280 18.58 -1.94 0.44
C GLN A 280 19.49 -1.48 1.57
N TYR A 281 20.68 -2.06 1.63
CA TYR A 281 21.74 -1.68 2.58
C TYR A 281 22.95 -1.21 1.81
N ARG A 282 23.41 0.00 2.11
CA ARG A 282 24.64 0.55 1.54
C ARG A 282 25.85 0.21 2.43
N ARG A 283 27.00 0.04 1.79
CA ARG A 283 28.26 -0.12 2.51
C ARG A 283 28.61 1.16 3.25
N ASN A 284 29.08 1.03 4.50
CA ASN A 284 29.57 2.15 5.27
C ASN A 284 30.82 2.77 4.59
N PRO A 285 30.97 4.11 4.60
CA PRO A 285 32.13 4.78 3.99
C PRO A 285 33.48 4.33 4.56
N ASP A 286 33.51 3.92 5.84
CA ASP A 286 34.69 3.42 6.54
C ASP A 286 34.98 1.93 6.29
N GLY A 287 34.12 1.24 5.51
CA GLY A 287 34.21 -0.18 5.23
C GLY A 287 33.74 -1.11 6.37
N SER A 288 33.21 -0.57 7.47
CA SER A 288 32.81 -1.32 8.68
C SER A 288 31.51 -2.12 8.56
N GLY A 289 31.04 -2.44 7.37
CA GLY A 289 29.77 -3.16 7.17
C GLY A 289 28.75 -2.35 6.39
N TYR A 290 27.49 -2.45 6.77
CA TYR A 290 26.36 -1.89 6.02
C TYR A 290 25.39 -1.12 6.93
N HIS A 291 24.67 -0.17 6.34
CA HIS A 291 23.56 0.53 6.98
C HIS A 291 22.30 0.51 6.09
N PRO A 292 21.10 0.55 6.67
CA PRO A 292 19.85 0.69 5.94
C PRO A 292 19.85 1.95 5.06
N TRP A 293 19.38 1.81 3.82
CA TRP A 293 19.34 2.95 2.89
C TRP A 293 17.94 3.25 2.37
N GLY A 294 17.17 2.23 1.99
CA GLY A 294 15.83 2.41 1.45
C GLY A 294 15.08 1.11 1.29
N LEU A 295 13.77 1.20 1.30
CA LEU A 295 12.85 0.11 0.99
C LEU A 295 12.44 0.22 -0.49
N GLY A 296 12.87 -0.72 -1.33
CA GLY A 296 12.50 -0.80 -2.74
C GLY A 296 11.25 -1.65 -2.95
N VAL A 297 10.30 -1.15 -3.73
CA VAL A 297 9.11 -1.89 -4.19
C VAL A 297 9.11 -1.93 -5.71
N LEU A 298 9.05 -3.14 -6.28
CA LEU A 298 9.06 -3.35 -7.74
C LEU A 298 7.65 -3.53 -8.27
N GLU A 299 7.25 -2.67 -9.19
CA GLU A 299 6.01 -2.86 -9.95
C GLU A 299 6.32 -3.69 -11.20
N ILE A 300 5.64 -4.83 -11.35
CA ILE A 300 5.85 -5.78 -12.44
C ILE A 300 4.58 -5.88 -13.28
N SER A 301 4.73 -5.83 -14.60
CA SER A 301 3.66 -6.03 -15.56
C SER A 301 4.21 -6.68 -16.83
N GLY A 302 3.49 -7.63 -17.43
CA GLY A 302 3.91 -8.30 -18.66
C GLY A 302 5.28 -9.00 -18.57
N GLY A 303 5.68 -9.47 -17.39
CA GLY A 303 6.98 -10.13 -17.17
C GLY A 303 8.19 -9.18 -17.12
N GLN A 304 7.96 -7.87 -17.05
CA GLN A 304 9.00 -6.85 -16.94
C GLN A 304 8.75 -5.93 -15.73
N ILE A 305 9.80 -5.29 -15.24
CA ILE A 305 9.71 -4.27 -14.19
C ILE A 305 9.28 -2.95 -14.86
N VAL A 306 8.10 -2.45 -14.48
CA VAL A 306 7.56 -1.18 -14.98
C VAL A 306 7.78 -0.01 -14.01
N GLY A 307 8.17 -0.31 -12.76
CA GLY A 307 8.42 0.72 -11.76
C GLY A 307 9.36 0.25 -10.65
N ILE A 308 10.25 1.15 -10.23
CA ILE A 308 11.13 1.01 -9.07
C ILE A 308 10.79 2.16 -8.13
N ASN A 309 10.19 1.85 -6.98
CA ASN A 309 9.81 2.85 -5.99
C ASN A 309 10.64 2.63 -4.73
N THR A 310 11.56 3.54 -4.41
CA THR A 310 12.45 3.43 -3.25
C THR A 310 12.07 4.45 -2.20
N PHE A 311 11.68 4.00 -1.03
CA PHE A 311 11.27 4.82 0.11
C PHE A 311 12.44 4.95 1.08
N LEU A 312 12.82 6.18 1.44
CA LEU A 312 14.04 6.45 2.19
C LEU A 312 13.83 6.65 3.71
N ASP A 313 12.61 6.58 4.18
CA ASP A 313 12.31 6.59 5.62
C ASP A 313 12.61 5.23 6.26
N VAL A 314 13.89 4.90 6.33
CA VAL A 314 14.35 3.58 6.83
C VAL A 314 14.17 3.43 8.33
N GLU A 315 14.18 4.53 9.09
CA GLU A 315 14.04 4.50 10.55
C GLU A 315 12.69 3.94 10.97
N HIS A 316 11.62 4.26 10.24
CA HIS A 316 10.27 3.77 10.51
C HIS A 316 9.94 2.51 9.69
N LEU A 317 10.32 2.50 8.41
CA LEU A 317 9.92 1.41 7.51
C LEU A 317 10.66 0.08 7.81
N PHE A 318 11.98 0.09 8.10
CA PHE A 318 12.70 -1.16 8.29
C PHE A 318 12.18 -1.99 9.47
N PRO A 319 12.00 -1.41 10.68
CA PRO A 319 11.37 -2.14 11.78
C PRO A 319 9.94 -2.61 11.44
N HIS A 320 9.17 -1.77 10.76
CA HIS A 320 7.80 -2.08 10.37
C HIS A 320 7.69 -3.26 9.41
N PHE A 321 8.68 -3.43 8.52
CA PHE A 321 8.81 -4.55 7.59
C PHE A 321 9.57 -5.75 8.16
N GLY A 322 9.98 -5.70 9.43
CA GLY A 322 10.79 -6.75 10.05
C GLY A 322 12.18 -6.90 9.44
N LEU A 323 12.68 -5.85 8.77
CA LEU A 323 14.00 -5.85 8.17
C LEU A 323 15.08 -5.61 9.24
N PRO A 324 16.21 -6.35 9.22
CA PRO A 324 17.28 -6.21 10.21
C PRO A 324 18.02 -4.88 10.07
N ALA A 325 18.73 -4.46 11.12
CA ALA A 325 19.59 -3.26 11.10
C ALA A 325 20.81 -3.39 10.15
N ALA A 326 21.22 -4.62 9.83
CA ALA A 326 22.26 -4.96 8.85
C ALA A 326 21.86 -6.23 8.10
N PRO A 327 22.33 -6.45 6.86
CA PRO A 327 22.01 -7.66 6.13
C PRO A 327 22.59 -8.91 6.84
N PRO A 328 21.93 -10.09 6.75
CA PRO A 328 22.30 -11.28 7.52
C PRO A 328 23.72 -11.79 7.32
N ASP A 329 24.31 -11.54 6.16
CA ASP A 329 25.64 -12.04 5.76
C ASP A 329 26.68 -10.89 5.65
N ALA A 330 26.57 -9.86 6.49
CA ALA A 330 27.41 -8.66 6.47
C ALA A 330 28.69 -8.77 7.30
#